data_9abd8b947b11bb4b8409fe953308eec3
#
_entry.id   9abd8b947b11bb4b8409fe953308eec3
#
_cell.length_a   1.000
_cell.length_b   1.000
_cell.length_c   1.000
_cell.angle_alpha   90.00
_cell.angle_beta   90.00
_cell.angle_gamma   90.00
#
_symmetry.space_group_name_H-M   'P 1'
#
loop_
_entity.id
_entity.type
_entity.pdbx_description
1 polymer ?
#
loop_
_entity_poly.entity_id
_entity_poly.type
_entity_poly.pdbx_seq_one_letter_code
_entity_poly.pdbx_strand_id
1 'polypeptide(L)'
;MVKDIVKDVEVLSKPCEKATIDDMPIVQDLLDTAEAMEDVAGLTANQIGETKCVAIYLADDDQMKPIFNPKLVKALYPVKMEEECFSVDGAHKVTRFECATIAYEEPVDGKLVSRKREFHGRESQIIQHVIDHCKGKVI
;
A
#
# COMPACT_ATOMS: atom_id res chain seq x y z
N MET A 1 3.09 14.75 -9.36
CA MET A 1 3.05 15.90 -8.44
C MET A 1 3.25 15.45 -7.01
N VAL A 2 4.15 16.09 -6.30
CA VAL A 2 4.36 15.80 -4.88
C VAL A 2 3.15 16.28 -4.07
N LYS A 3 2.63 15.43 -3.20
CA LYS A 3 1.48 15.69 -2.34
C LYS A 3 1.88 15.69 -0.87
N ASP A 4 1.15 16.43 -0.04
CA ASP A 4 1.31 16.38 1.40
C ASP A 4 0.71 15.09 1.96
N ILE A 5 1.36 14.53 2.99
CA ILE A 5 0.85 13.34 3.66
C ILE A 5 -0.35 13.72 4.52
N VAL A 6 -1.46 13.03 4.30
CA VAL A 6 -2.68 13.20 5.07
C VAL A 6 -2.52 12.57 6.45
N LYS A 7 -2.91 13.33 7.48
CA LYS A 7 -2.92 12.88 8.88
C LYS A 7 -4.31 12.91 9.49
N ASP A 8 -5.32 13.26 8.70
CA ASP A 8 -6.71 13.31 9.16
C ASP A 8 -7.27 11.90 9.32
N VAL A 9 -7.58 11.54 10.56
CA VAL A 9 -8.13 10.22 10.91
C VAL A 9 -9.46 9.95 10.18
N GLU A 10 -10.28 10.96 9.95
CA GLU A 10 -11.54 10.78 9.22
C GLU A 10 -11.30 10.31 7.79
N VAL A 11 -10.31 10.87 7.11
CA VAL A 11 -9.95 10.44 5.76
C VAL A 11 -9.35 9.04 5.77
N LEU A 12 -8.41 8.79 6.68
CA LEU A 12 -7.68 7.52 6.78
C LEU A 12 -8.55 6.35 7.24
N SER A 13 -9.66 6.64 7.95
CA SER A 13 -10.58 5.62 8.45
C SER A 13 -11.61 5.17 7.42
N LYS A 14 -11.68 5.81 6.26
CA LYS A 14 -12.61 5.43 5.20
C LYS A 14 -12.03 4.28 4.36
N PRO A 15 -12.80 3.21 4.13
CA PRO A 15 -12.40 2.21 3.16
C PRO A 15 -12.24 2.84 1.78
N CYS A 16 -11.21 2.43 1.05
CA CYS A 16 -10.93 2.95 -0.28
C CYS A 16 -11.84 2.29 -1.32
N GLU A 17 -12.22 3.06 -2.32
CA GLU A 17 -12.98 2.56 -3.46
C GLU A 17 -12.08 1.78 -4.40
N LYS A 18 -12.67 0.88 -5.20
CA LYS A 18 -11.94 0.14 -6.22
C LYS A 18 -11.25 1.11 -7.19
N ALA A 19 -9.97 0.89 -7.43
CA ALA A 19 -9.19 1.64 -8.40
C ALA A 19 -9.29 1.01 -9.80
N THR A 20 -9.16 1.83 -10.83
CA THR A 20 -9.16 1.41 -12.23
C THR A 20 -7.89 1.92 -12.92
N ILE A 21 -7.72 1.55 -14.19
CA ILE A 21 -6.57 2.05 -14.98
C ILE A 21 -6.58 3.59 -15.10
N ASP A 22 -7.75 4.21 -15.00
CA ASP A 22 -7.89 5.67 -15.04
C ASP A 22 -7.26 6.36 -13.83
N ASP A 23 -6.92 5.60 -12.78
CA ASP A 23 -6.26 6.09 -11.57
C ASP A 23 -4.72 6.09 -11.68
N MET A 24 -4.15 5.80 -12.85
CA MET A 24 -2.70 5.89 -13.07
C MET A 24 -2.09 7.25 -12.70
N PRO A 25 -2.74 8.39 -12.89
CA PRO A 25 -2.22 9.66 -12.39
C PRO A 25 -1.97 9.68 -10.89
N ILE A 26 -2.76 8.94 -10.11
CA ILE A 26 -2.54 8.79 -8.66
C ILE A 26 -1.23 8.04 -8.40
N VAL A 27 -0.94 7.00 -9.17
CA VAL A 27 0.33 6.26 -9.08
C VAL A 27 1.52 7.19 -9.30
N GLN A 28 1.44 8.07 -10.30
CA GLN A 28 2.52 9.04 -10.55
C GLN A 28 2.69 10.00 -9.38
N ASP A 29 1.60 10.48 -8.81
CA ASP A 29 1.65 11.35 -7.62
C ASP A 29 2.25 10.61 -6.41
N LEU A 30 1.94 9.33 -6.24
CA LEU A 30 2.53 8.51 -5.19
C LEU A 30 4.05 8.35 -5.38
N LEU A 31 4.47 8.07 -6.60
CA LEU A 31 5.90 7.93 -6.93
C LEU A 31 6.66 9.24 -6.71
N ASP A 32 6.09 10.36 -7.16
CA ASP A 32 6.69 11.69 -6.98
C ASP A 32 6.79 12.04 -5.49
N THR A 33 5.76 11.75 -4.73
CA THR A 33 5.73 12.01 -3.28
C THR A 33 6.75 11.15 -2.55
N ALA A 34 6.84 9.87 -2.87
CA ALA A 34 7.81 8.95 -2.27
C ALA A 34 9.25 9.37 -2.59
N GLU A 35 9.51 9.83 -3.81
CA GLU A 35 10.84 10.31 -4.21
C GLU A 35 11.27 11.56 -3.42
N ALA A 36 10.32 12.41 -3.07
CA ALA A 36 10.57 13.62 -2.28
C ALA A 36 10.73 13.33 -0.78
N MET A 37 10.44 12.12 -0.34
CA MET A 37 10.55 11.68 1.06
C MET A 37 11.72 10.72 1.23
N GLU A 38 12.14 10.52 2.48
CA GLU A 38 13.17 9.52 2.82
C GLU A 38 12.53 8.25 3.38
N ASP A 39 13.15 7.11 3.09
CA ASP A 39 12.81 5.80 3.68
C ASP A 39 11.35 5.36 3.52
N VAL A 40 10.78 5.62 2.35
CA VAL A 40 9.42 5.18 2.04
C VAL A 40 9.44 3.74 1.54
N ALA A 41 8.83 2.83 2.30
CA ALA A 41 8.67 1.42 1.90
C ALA A 41 7.34 1.16 1.20
N GLY A 42 6.31 1.97 1.49
CA GLY A 42 5.01 1.88 0.87
C GLY A 42 4.21 3.15 1.08
N LEU A 43 3.32 3.45 0.16
CA LEU A 43 2.48 4.64 0.24
C LEU A 43 1.15 4.34 -0.45
N THR A 44 0.05 4.59 0.24
CA THR A 44 -1.31 4.32 -0.24
C THR A 44 -1.98 5.62 -0.68
N ALA A 45 -2.86 5.54 -1.67
CA ALA A 45 -3.54 6.71 -2.22
C ALA A 45 -4.24 7.56 -1.16
N ASN A 46 -4.85 6.95 -0.15
CA ASN A 46 -5.52 7.71 0.91
C ASN A 46 -4.56 8.57 1.73
N GLN A 47 -3.27 8.21 1.79
CA GLN A 47 -2.25 9.00 2.47
C GLN A 47 -1.90 10.28 1.72
N ILE A 48 -2.31 10.41 0.48
CA ILE A 48 -2.18 11.66 -0.31
C ILE A 48 -3.54 12.26 -0.68
N GLY A 49 -4.61 11.82 -0.01
CA GLY A 49 -5.93 12.42 -0.13
C GLY A 49 -6.86 11.80 -1.16
N GLU A 50 -6.48 10.68 -1.77
CA GLU A 50 -7.29 9.99 -2.77
C GLU A 50 -7.83 8.67 -2.21
N THR A 51 -9.15 8.54 -2.08
CA THR A 51 -9.80 7.36 -1.49
C THR A 51 -9.96 6.23 -2.51
N LYS A 52 -8.84 5.83 -3.13
CA LYS A 52 -8.79 4.74 -4.10
C LYS A 52 -7.86 3.63 -3.62
N CYS A 53 -8.21 2.39 -3.93
CA CYS A 53 -7.45 1.22 -3.51
C CYS A 53 -6.27 0.98 -4.45
N VAL A 54 -5.32 1.87 -4.42
CA VAL A 54 -4.07 1.80 -5.17
C VAL A 54 -2.93 2.31 -4.31
N ALA A 55 -1.78 1.70 -4.46
CA ALA A 55 -0.60 2.03 -3.68
C ALA A 55 0.67 1.74 -4.48
N ILE A 56 1.79 2.14 -3.90
CA ILE A 56 3.12 1.71 -4.34
C ILE A 56 3.81 1.00 -3.17
N TYR A 57 4.65 0.04 -3.48
CA TYR A 57 5.44 -0.68 -2.49
C TYR A 57 6.86 -0.89 -2.98
N LEU A 58 7.80 -0.96 -2.04
CA LEU A 58 9.20 -1.24 -2.33
C LEU A 58 9.40 -2.75 -2.50
N ALA A 59 9.69 -3.16 -3.71
CA ALA A 59 9.93 -4.56 -4.03
C ALA A 59 11.37 -4.97 -3.64
N ASP A 60 11.63 -6.28 -3.61
CA ASP A 60 12.94 -6.81 -3.23
C ASP A 60 14.07 -6.41 -4.20
N ASP A 61 13.74 -5.98 -5.40
CA ASP A 61 14.70 -5.43 -6.38
C ASP A 61 15.01 -3.93 -6.18
N ASP A 62 14.56 -3.36 -5.04
CA ASP A 62 14.70 -1.95 -4.68
C ASP A 62 13.94 -0.97 -5.59
N GLN A 63 12.96 -1.45 -6.35
CA GLN A 63 12.10 -0.61 -7.18
C GLN A 63 10.73 -0.43 -6.54
N MET A 64 10.19 0.78 -6.64
CA MET A 64 8.81 1.05 -6.24
C MET A 64 7.86 0.58 -7.34
N LYS A 65 6.91 -0.28 -6.96
CA LYS A 65 5.95 -0.88 -7.90
C LYS A 65 4.52 -0.53 -7.52
N PRO A 66 3.64 -0.28 -8.50
CA PRO A 66 2.23 -0.06 -8.21
C PRO A 66 1.52 -1.37 -7.90
N ILE A 67 0.52 -1.28 -7.04
CA ILE A 67 -0.38 -2.40 -6.74
C ILE A 67 -1.81 -1.87 -6.64
N PHE A 68 -2.70 -2.46 -7.44
CA PHE A 68 -4.10 -2.05 -7.53
C PHE A 68 -4.98 -3.11 -6.86
N ASN A 69 -5.91 -2.65 -6.04
CA ASN A 69 -6.94 -3.49 -5.42
C ASN A 69 -6.39 -4.75 -4.74
N PRO A 70 -5.35 -4.63 -3.90
CA PRO A 70 -4.76 -5.81 -3.26
C PRO A 70 -5.72 -6.43 -2.26
N LYS A 71 -5.75 -7.76 -2.22
CA LYS A 71 -6.58 -8.54 -1.31
C LYS A 71 -5.78 -9.70 -0.75
N LEU A 72 -5.79 -9.86 0.57
CA LEU A 72 -5.16 -10.98 1.23
C LEU A 72 -6.01 -12.24 1.05
N VAL A 73 -5.46 -13.24 0.34
CA VAL A 73 -6.14 -14.51 0.07
C VAL A 73 -5.75 -15.56 1.10
N LYS A 74 -4.47 -15.64 1.46
CA LYS A 74 -3.93 -16.61 2.40
C LYS A 74 -2.75 -16.00 3.15
N ALA A 75 -2.63 -16.31 4.43
CA ALA A 75 -1.55 -15.83 5.27
C ALA A 75 -1.02 -16.95 6.16
N LEU A 76 0.32 -17.05 6.25
CA LEU A 76 1.01 -18.08 7.03
C LEU A 76 2.12 -17.44 7.86
N TYR A 77 2.39 -18.06 9.01
CA TYR A 77 3.48 -17.69 9.92
C TYR A 77 3.33 -16.29 10.50
N PRO A 78 2.42 -16.10 11.47
CA PRO A 78 2.19 -14.81 12.09
C PRO A 78 3.40 -14.37 12.94
N VAL A 79 3.75 -13.10 12.83
CA VAL A 79 4.81 -12.46 13.61
C VAL A 79 4.26 -11.14 14.17
N LYS A 80 4.50 -10.90 15.44
CA LYS A 80 4.17 -9.61 16.06
C LYS A 80 5.28 -8.62 15.79
N MET A 81 4.92 -7.45 15.27
CA MET A 81 5.84 -6.41 14.85
C MET A 81 5.39 -5.05 15.35
N GLU A 82 6.33 -4.10 15.39
CA GLU A 82 6.02 -2.69 15.56
C GLU A 82 6.26 -2.00 14.21
N GLU A 83 5.30 -1.17 13.81
CA GLU A 83 5.37 -0.45 12.54
C GLU A 83 5.09 1.02 12.74
N GLU A 84 5.77 1.85 11.94
CA GLU A 84 5.54 3.29 11.87
C GLU A 84 4.93 3.64 10.52
N CYS A 85 4.10 4.67 10.52
CA CYS A 85 3.46 5.18 9.31
C CYS A 85 3.64 6.70 9.24
N PHE A 86 3.83 7.23 8.05
CA PHE A 86 3.98 8.68 7.84
C PHE A 86 2.73 9.47 8.22
N SER A 87 1.56 8.85 8.23
CA SER A 87 0.29 9.48 8.52
C SER A 87 -0.10 9.45 10.00
N VAL A 88 0.49 8.57 10.79
CA VAL A 88 0.15 8.37 12.20
C VAL A 88 1.42 8.39 13.04
N ASP A 89 1.45 9.25 14.06
CA ASP A 89 2.61 9.37 14.95
C ASP A 89 2.76 8.13 15.85
N GLY A 90 4.02 7.75 16.08
CA GLY A 90 4.38 6.66 16.97
C GLY A 90 4.35 5.30 16.31
N ALA A 91 4.89 4.31 17.01
CA ALA A 91 4.93 2.92 16.57
C ALA A 91 3.65 2.20 17.01
N HIS A 92 3.13 1.36 16.15
CA HIS A 92 1.94 0.56 16.40
C HIS A 92 2.28 -0.93 16.39
N LYS A 93 1.73 -1.67 17.34
CA LYS A 93 1.87 -3.13 17.37
C LYS A 93 0.88 -3.76 16.43
N VAL A 94 1.37 -4.58 15.53
CA VAL A 94 0.57 -5.28 14.53
C VAL A 94 1.01 -6.73 14.41
N THR A 95 0.12 -7.57 13.90
CA THR A 95 0.47 -8.93 13.50
C THR A 95 0.63 -8.93 12.00
N ARG A 96 1.79 -9.39 11.53
CA ARG A 96 2.10 -9.56 10.10
C ARG A 96 2.44 -11.02 9.83
N PHE A 97 2.19 -11.46 8.63
CA PHE A 97 2.47 -12.84 8.22
C PHE A 97 3.73 -12.85 7.34
N GLU A 98 4.63 -13.76 7.65
CA GLU A 98 5.88 -13.96 6.88
C GLU A 98 5.58 -14.28 5.42
N CYS A 99 4.51 -15.03 5.18
CA CYS A 99 4.07 -15.49 3.87
C CYS A 99 2.64 -15.02 3.64
N ALA A 100 2.41 -14.30 2.55
CA ALA A 100 1.06 -13.84 2.20
C ALA A 100 0.79 -14.05 0.71
N THR A 101 -0.32 -14.70 0.39
CA THR A 101 -0.80 -14.79 -0.98
C THR A 101 -1.77 -13.65 -1.22
N ILE A 102 -1.45 -12.81 -2.18
CA ILE A 102 -2.18 -11.58 -2.50
C ILE A 102 -2.74 -11.68 -3.91
N ALA A 103 -4.05 -11.45 -4.03
CA ALA A 103 -4.71 -11.20 -5.31
C ALA A 103 -4.71 -9.69 -5.55
N TYR A 104 -4.26 -9.25 -6.69
CA TYR A 104 -4.15 -7.83 -7.01
C TYR A 104 -4.21 -7.62 -8.52
N GLU A 105 -4.19 -6.37 -8.93
CA GLU A 105 -4.11 -6.00 -10.33
C GLU A 105 -2.86 -5.13 -10.54
N GLU A 106 -2.23 -5.27 -11.70
CA GLU A 106 -1.11 -4.43 -12.10
C GLU A 106 -1.30 -3.86 -13.49
N PRO A 107 -0.79 -2.64 -13.75
CA PRO A 107 -0.92 -2.03 -15.07
C PRO A 107 0.05 -2.66 -16.06
N VAL A 108 -0.48 -3.13 -17.18
CA VAL A 108 0.30 -3.69 -18.30
C VAL A 108 -0.30 -3.18 -19.59
N ASP A 109 0.47 -2.45 -20.39
CA ASP A 109 0.06 -1.94 -21.71
C ASP A 109 -1.28 -1.20 -21.70
N GLY A 110 -1.48 -0.33 -20.69
CA GLY A 110 -2.67 0.49 -20.56
C GLY A 110 -3.90 -0.23 -20.01
N LYS A 111 -3.73 -1.41 -19.46
CA LYS A 111 -4.81 -2.21 -18.85
C LYS A 111 -4.40 -2.74 -17.51
N LEU A 112 -5.37 -2.97 -16.62
CA LEU A 112 -5.13 -3.69 -15.39
C LEU A 112 -5.24 -5.20 -15.66
N VAL A 113 -4.20 -5.92 -15.24
CA VAL A 113 -4.12 -7.38 -15.38
C VAL A 113 -4.19 -8.00 -13.98
N SER A 114 -5.08 -8.97 -13.80
CA SER A 114 -5.22 -9.68 -12.52
C SER A 114 -4.03 -10.60 -12.28
N ARG A 115 -3.50 -10.52 -11.06
CA ARG A 115 -2.40 -11.37 -10.58
C ARG A 115 -2.77 -12.01 -9.26
N LYS A 116 -2.14 -13.14 -8.99
CA LYS A 116 -2.18 -13.78 -7.68
C LYS A 116 -0.77 -14.29 -7.40
N ARG A 117 -0.15 -13.79 -6.35
CA ARG A 117 1.25 -14.09 -6.06
C ARG A 117 1.47 -14.26 -4.56
N GLU A 118 2.40 -15.13 -4.21
CA GLU A 118 2.87 -15.30 -2.85
C GLU A 118 4.05 -14.36 -2.59
N PHE A 119 3.94 -13.57 -1.53
CA PHE A 119 4.97 -12.64 -1.09
C PHE A 119 5.55 -13.14 0.23
N HIS A 120 6.83 -12.88 0.46
CA HIS A 120 7.57 -13.30 1.63
C HIS A 120 8.31 -12.14 2.29
N GLY A 121 8.59 -12.27 3.59
CA GLY A 121 9.46 -11.34 4.31
C GLY A 121 9.00 -9.89 4.25
N ARG A 122 9.92 -9.00 3.88
CA ARG A 122 9.67 -7.57 3.85
C ARG A 122 8.55 -7.17 2.89
N GLU A 123 8.51 -7.73 1.68
CA GLU A 123 7.42 -7.45 0.73
C GLU A 123 6.07 -7.84 1.30
N SER A 124 6.00 -9.02 1.94
CA SER A 124 4.77 -9.49 2.58
C SER A 124 4.30 -8.50 3.65
N GLN A 125 5.20 -8.03 4.50
CA GLN A 125 4.91 -7.05 5.54
C GLN A 125 4.39 -5.73 4.94
N ILE A 126 5.08 -5.19 3.95
CA ILE A 126 4.74 -3.90 3.33
C ILE A 126 3.36 -3.96 2.69
N ILE A 127 3.07 -5.03 1.94
CA ILE A 127 1.79 -5.16 1.23
C ILE A 127 0.64 -5.34 2.22
N GLN A 128 0.83 -6.06 3.32
CA GLN A 128 -0.19 -6.18 4.36
C GLN A 128 -0.50 -4.83 5.01
N HIS A 129 0.51 -4.00 5.26
CA HIS A 129 0.34 -2.65 5.78
C HIS A 129 -0.47 -1.78 4.78
N VAL A 130 -0.15 -1.87 3.50
CA VAL A 130 -0.89 -1.21 2.42
C VAL A 130 -2.35 -1.64 2.38
N ILE A 131 -2.62 -2.95 2.50
CA ILE A 131 -3.98 -3.49 2.53
C ILE A 131 -4.77 -2.92 3.71
N ASP A 132 -4.15 -2.82 4.88
CA ASP A 132 -4.80 -2.24 6.06
C ASP A 132 -5.21 -0.79 5.81
N HIS A 133 -4.36 0.01 5.19
CA HIS A 133 -4.71 1.38 4.79
C HIS A 133 -5.89 1.40 3.81
N CYS A 134 -5.90 0.49 2.84
CA CYS A 134 -7.00 0.39 1.87
C CYS A 134 -8.34 0.04 2.53
N LYS A 135 -8.31 -0.65 3.65
CA LYS A 135 -9.51 -0.99 4.44
C LYS A 135 -9.95 0.12 5.39
N GLY A 136 -9.19 1.21 5.47
CA GLY A 136 -9.46 2.30 6.39
C GLY A 136 -8.96 2.05 7.81
N LYS A 137 -8.01 1.16 8.00
CA LYS A 137 -7.34 0.99 9.30
C LYS A 137 -6.29 2.09 9.49
N VAL A 138 -6.38 2.76 10.62
CA VAL A 138 -5.43 3.81 11.00
C VAL A 138 -4.31 3.18 11.82
N ILE A 139 -3.18 2.97 11.17
CA ILE A 139 -2.00 2.34 11.78
C ILE A 139 -0.72 3.09 11.46
#